data_3673e21d8562361cdfe9ac824373ff9e
#
_entry.id   3673e21d8562361cdfe9ac824373ff9e
#
_cell.length_a   1.000
_cell.length_b   1.000
_cell.length_c   1.000
_cell.angle_alpha   90.00
_cell.angle_beta   90.00
_cell.angle_gamma   90.00
#
_symmetry.space_group_name_H-M   'P 1'
#
loop_
_entity.id
_entity.type
_entity.pdbx_description
1 polymer ?
#
loop_
_entity_poly.entity_id
_entity_poly.type
_entity_poly.pdbx_seq_one_letter_code
_entity_poly.pdbx_strand_id
1 'polypeptide(L)'
;PVKTSANIISLAGLKPDNKTVKTCRSASLVDIGDGVFCCEFHTKMNALNGELITFMGEAMDYVDANGVGMVLGNQAGGMPGAFSAGADLTQVAMAVKENQLDQVESMIRELHRVVQLEKYSPFPVVAAPFGLALGGGCEVCLAADRIVAHAELYMGLVEIGVGLLPGGGGCLNLWKKMTSTIPGPVTDVDLAKFFIPTFMAIAMAKVSMSAAEARANGFLGPQDRIVFNRDYLIGEAKKEVLKMVDEGYAPPVKRPIQVLGTAAQGMIDAELFNMQSAKFVSEYDVFLA
;
A
#
# COMPACT_ATOMS: atom_id res chain seq x y z
N PRO A 1 -2.94 -35.81 14.66
CA PRO A 1 -2.48 -34.51 14.20
C PRO A 1 -3.07 -34.24 12.83
N VAL A 2 -3.87 -33.17 12.71
CA VAL A 2 -4.35 -32.68 11.41
C VAL A 2 -3.10 -32.23 10.66
N LYS A 3 -2.83 -32.80 9.46
CA LYS A 3 -1.75 -32.33 8.60
C LYS A 3 -2.11 -30.90 8.16
N THR A 4 -1.39 -29.91 8.66
CA THR A 4 -1.48 -28.54 8.15
C THR A 4 -1.08 -28.55 6.68
N SER A 5 -1.86 -27.90 5.82
CA SER A 5 -1.49 -27.74 4.41
C SER A 5 -0.15 -27.02 4.31
N ALA A 6 0.73 -27.47 3.41
CA ALA A 6 2.02 -26.81 3.13
C ALA A 6 1.86 -25.33 2.71
N ASN A 7 0.65 -24.91 2.35
CA ASN A 7 0.32 -23.52 2.02
C ASN A 7 -0.01 -22.62 3.23
N ILE A 8 -0.13 -23.19 4.43
CA ILE A 8 -0.38 -22.42 5.64
C ILE A 8 0.97 -22.08 6.26
N ILE A 9 1.34 -20.82 6.21
CA ILE A 9 2.53 -20.27 6.84
C ILE A 9 2.09 -19.52 8.09
N SER A 10 2.58 -19.96 9.26
CA SER A 10 2.37 -19.27 10.53
C SER A 10 3.62 -18.48 10.90
N LEU A 11 3.57 -17.15 10.82
CA LEU A 11 4.69 -16.30 11.20
C LEU A 11 5.06 -16.50 12.67
N ALA A 12 4.06 -16.61 13.55
CA ALA A 12 4.27 -16.90 14.96
C ALA A 12 4.94 -18.27 15.19
N GLY A 13 4.61 -19.27 14.36
CA GLY A 13 5.21 -20.61 14.45
C GLY A 13 6.66 -20.67 13.97
N LEU A 14 7.08 -19.76 13.09
CA LEU A 14 8.45 -19.71 12.57
C LEU A 14 9.43 -18.98 13.49
N LYS A 15 8.95 -18.09 14.37
CA LYS A 15 9.82 -17.29 15.26
C LYS A 15 10.64 -18.13 16.24
N PRO A 16 10.10 -19.17 16.92
CA PRO A 16 10.86 -20.05 17.79
C PRO A 16 11.97 -20.82 17.06
N ASP A 17 11.84 -21.05 15.77
CA ASP A 17 12.79 -21.81 14.93
C ASP A 17 13.94 -20.93 14.38
N ASN A 18 14.22 -19.76 15.00
CA ASN A 18 15.22 -18.78 14.57
C ASN A 18 15.05 -18.30 13.12
N LYS A 19 13.82 -18.29 12.61
CA LYS A 19 13.47 -17.80 11.29
C LYS A 19 13.34 -16.27 11.22
N THR A 20 13.40 -15.56 12.35
CA THR A 20 13.45 -14.10 12.37
C THR A 20 14.89 -13.66 12.14
N VAL A 21 15.16 -13.09 10.96
CA VAL A 21 16.52 -12.68 10.55
C VAL A 21 16.85 -11.26 10.93
N LYS A 22 15.85 -10.41 11.10
CA LYS A 22 15.97 -9.03 11.55
C LYS A 22 14.73 -8.64 12.35
N THR A 23 14.88 -7.81 13.37
CA THR A 23 13.76 -7.34 14.18
C THR A 23 14.05 -5.99 14.82
N CYS A 24 13.02 -5.18 15.00
CA CYS A 24 12.97 -4.02 15.85
C CYS A 24 11.68 -4.08 16.70
N ARG A 25 11.38 -3.03 17.45
CA ARG A 25 10.14 -2.96 18.23
C ARG A 25 8.89 -2.93 17.33
N SER A 26 9.00 -2.32 16.16
CA SER A 26 7.88 -2.04 15.25
C SER A 26 7.68 -3.08 14.17
N ALA A 27 8.68 -3.95 13.89
CA ALA A 27 8.62 -4.94 12.81
C ALA A 27 9.59 -6.11 12.98
N SER A 28 9.35 -7.18 12.23
CA SER A 28 10.27 -8.31 12.03
C SER A 28 10.37 -8.70 10.57
N LEU A 29 11.55 -9.14 10.15
CA LEU A 29 11.79 -9.81 8.89
C LEU A 29 11.92 -11.31 9.14
N VAL A 30 10.99 -12.11 8.64
CA VAL A 30 10.89 -13.55 8.91
C VAL A 30 11.20 -14.32 7.62
N ASP A 31 12.15 -15.26 7.68
CA ASP A 31 12.42 -16.21 6.60
C ASP A 31 11.23 -17.19 6.50
N ILE A 32 10.46 -17.10 5.42
CA ILE A 32 9.33 -17.98 5.15
C ILE A 32 9.67 -19.11 4.19
N GLY A 33 10.97 -19.32 3.94
CA GLY A 33 11.53 -20.39 3.10
C GLY A 33 11.64 -20.03 1.63
N ASP A 34 12.40 -20.84 0.89
CA ASP A 34 12.66 -20.70 -0.55
C ASP A 34 13.26 -19.33 -0.95
N GLY A 35 14.03 -18.70 -0.04
CA GLY A 35 14.62 -17.38 -0.26
C GLY A 35 13.62 -16.22 -0.19
N VAL A 36 12.37 -16.47 0.23
CA VAL A 36 11.35 -15.43 0.41
C VAL A 36 11.27 -15.01 1.86
N PHE A 37 11.23 -13.70 2.10
CA PHE A 37 11.12 -13.12 3.44
C PHE A 37 9.79 -12.39 3.61
N CYS A 38 9.25 -12.42 4.83
CA CYS A 38 8.05 -11.68 5.19
C CYS A 38 8.39 -10.54 6.15
N CYS A 39 8.11 -9.30 5.75
CA CYS A 39 8.17 -8.13 6.62
C CYS A 39 6.82 -8.02 7.37
N GLU A 40 6.85 -8.29 8.67
CA GLU A 40 5.68 -8.27 9.56
C GLU A 40 5.71 -7.05 10.46
N PHE A 41 4.62 -6.31 10.56
CA PHE A 41 4.47 -5.10 11.38
C PHE A 41 3.93 -5.47 12.77
N HIS A 42 4.39 -4.75 13.81
CA HIS A 42 4.04 -5.02 15.21
C HIS A 42 3.46 -3.82 15.95
N THR A 43 3.33 -2.68 15.30
CA THR A 43 2.77 -1.48 15.92
C THR A 43 1.27 -1.66 16.21
N LYS A 44 0.71 -0.81 17.08
CA LYS A 44 -0.73 -0.82 17.31
C LYS A 44 -1.47 -0.55 16.00
N MET A 45 -2.41 -1.41 15.63
CA MET A 45 -3.11 -1.37 14.33
C MET A 45 -2.17 -1.41 13.12
N ASN A 46 -0.93 -1.86 13.32
CA ASN A 46 0.12 -1.86 12.31
C ASN A 46 0.35 -0.48 11.66
N ALA A 47 0.18 0.59 12.45
CA ALA A 47 0.38 1.96 12.00
C ALA A 47 1.85 2.20 11.63
N LEU A 48 2.08 2.96 10.57
CA LEU A 48 3.41 3.31 10.07
C LEU A 48 3.99 4.44 10.93
N ASN A 49 4.98 4.11 11.76
CA ASN A 49 5.80 5.06 12.49
C ASN A 49 7.20 5.16 11.86
N GLY A 50 8.01 6.12 12.28
CA GLY A 50 9.35 6.34 11.72
C GLY A 50 10.26 5.10 11.82
N GLU A 51 10.21 4.36 12.95
CA GLU A 51 11.01 3.13 13.13
C GLU A 51 10.61 2.03 12.14
N LEU A 52 9.29 1.83 11.93
CA LEU A 52 8.79 0.86 10.95
C LEU A 52 9.20 1.22 9.53
N ILE A 53 9.06 2.50 9.15
CA ILE A 53 9.43 2.98 7.80
C ILE A 53 10.93 2.74 7.55
N THR A 54 11.79 3.10 8.51
CA THR A 54 13.24 2.83 8.41
C THR A 54 13.52 1.33 8.31
N PHE A 55 12.85 0.52 9.15
CA PHE A 55 13.01 -0.94 9.12
C PHE A 55 12.61 -1.56 7.78
N MET A 56 11.55 -1.05 7.13
CA MET A 56 11.17 -1.53 5.79
C MET A 56 12.30 -1.32 4.78
N GLY A 57 12.96 -0.16 4.80
CA GLY A 57 14.15 0.09 3.96
C GLY A 57 15.28 -0.90 4.24
N GLU A 58 15.60 -1.11 5.52
CA GLU A 58 16.62 -2.08 5.94
C GLU A 58 16.26 -3.54 5.58
N ALA A 59 14.96 -3.87 5.59
CA ALA A 59 14.47 -5.18 5.15
C ALA A 59 14.66 -5.36 3.64
N MET A 60 14.42 -4.31 2.84
CA MET A 60 14.68 -4.33 1.39
C MET A 60 16.16 -4.59 1.11
N ASP A 61 17.08 -3.88 1.78
CA ASP A 61 18.54 -4.07 1.63
C ASP A 61 18.96 -5.50 2.02
N TYR A 62 18.36 -6.05 3.09
CA TYR A 62 18.65 -7.42 3.51
C TYR A 62 18.19 -8.44 2.47
N VAL A 63 16.98 -8.29 1.93
CA VAL A 63 16.43 -9.22 0.94
C VAL A 63 17.20 -9.15 -0.38
N ASP A 64 17.64 -7.97 -0.80
CA ASP A 64 18.49 -7.80 -1.99
C ASP A 64 19.79 -8.61 -1.90
N ALA A 65 20.38 -8.68 -0.70
CA ALA A 65 21.63 -9.42 -0.47
C ALA A 65 21.43 -10.94 -0.21
N ASN A 66 20.25 -11.37 0.28
CA ASN A 66 20.10 -12.73 0.86
C ASN A 66 18.87 -13.49 0.35
N GLY A 67 18.01 -12.88 -0.46
CA GLY A 67 16.73 -13.45 -0.87
C GLY A 67 16.44 -13.37 -2.34
N VAL A 68 15.25 -13.82 -2.70
CA VAL A 68 14.72 -13.76 -4.07
C VAL A 68 13.44 -12.93 -4.15
N GLY A 69 12.88 -12.53 -2.99
CA GLY A 69 11.70 -11.68 -2.95
C GLY A 69 11.11 -11.49 -1.56
N MET A 70 10.17 -10.57 -1.45
CA MET A 70 9.58 -10.16 -0.19
C MET A 70 8.05 -10.17 -0.20
N VAL A 71 7.47 -10.59 0.91
CA VAL A 71 6.06 -10.42 1.23
C VAL A 71 5.93 -9.34 2.30
N LEU A 72 5.07 -8.35 2.08
CA LEU A 72 4.59 -7.45 3.11
C LEU A 72 3.30 -8.03 3.68
N GLY A 73 3.33 -8.54 4.92
CA GLY A 73 2.20 -9.28 5.43
C GLY A 73 2.17 -9.44 6.93
N ASN A 74 0.98 -9.46 7.48
CA ASN A 74 0.72 -9.54 8.91
C ASN A 74 -0.26 -10.68 9.20
N GLN A 75 -0.14 -11.29 10.38
CA GLN A 75 -1.08 -12.32 10.85
C GLN A 75 -1.71 -11.96 12.20
N ALA A 76 -1.08 -11.10 12.98
CA ALA A 76 -1.59 -10.68 14.28
C ALA A 76 -2.83 -9.80 14.15
N GLY A 77 -3.73 -9.90 15.11
CA GLY A 77 -4.94 -9.09 15.21
C GLY A 77 -6.23 -9.92 15.08
N GLY A 78 -7.28 -9.45 15.78
CA GLY A 78 -8.60 -10.03 15.73
C GLY A 78 -9.32 -9.78 14.40
N MET A 79 -10.60 -10.18 14.33
CA MET A 79 -11.46 -9.87 13.16
C MET A 79 -12.07 -8.46 13.31
N PRO A 80 -12.06 -7.62 12.28
CA PRO A 80 -11.47 -7.82 10.96
C PRO A 80 -9.94 -7.73 10.94
N GLY A 81 -9.29 -7.16 11.97
CA GLY A 81 -7.86 -6.93 12.02
C GLY A 81 -7.42 -5.78 11.11
N ALA A 82 -6.11 -5.53 11.08
CA ALA A 82 -5.54 -4.51 10.22
C ALA A 82 -4.25 -5.02 9.58
N PHE A 83 -4.15 -4.90 8.27
CA PHE A 83 -2.87 -4.94 7.58
C PHE A 83 -2.05 -3.71 8.00
N SER A 84 -2.63 -2.52 7.85
CA SER A 84 -2.13 -1.27 8.40
C SER A 84 -3.23 -0.21 8.39
N ALA A 85 -3.39 0.50 9.50
CA ALA A 85 -4.34 1.63 9.58
C ALA A 85 -3.75 2.96 9.04
N GLY A 86 -2.57 2.92 8.42
CA GLY A 86 -1.89 4.09 7.85
C GLY A 86 -0.86 4.71 8.79
N ALA A 87 -0.56 5.98 8.62
CA ALA A 87 0.43 6.71 9.42
C ALA A 87 0.05 6.77 10.91
N ASP A 88 1.06 6.76 11.79
CA ASP A 88 0.85 7.03 13.21
C ASP A 88 0.54 8.54 13.42
N LEU A 89 -0.76 8.86 13.36
CA LEU A 89 -1.25 10.23 13.52
C LEU A 89 -0.91 10.83 14.89
N THR A 90 -0.61 10.00 15.91
CA THR A 90 -0.19 10.49 17.22
C THR A 90 1.18 11.16 17.12
N GLN A 91 2.12 10.53 16.39
CA GLN A 91 3.44 11.13 16.16
C GLN A 91 3.35 12.40 15.33
N VAL A 92 2.54 12.41 14.27
CA VAL A 92 2.32 13.60 13.44
C VAL A 92 1.71 14.75 14.28
N ALA A 93 0.67 14.46 15.05
CA ALA A 93 0.01 15.47 15.90
C ALA A 93 0.95 16.05 16.98
N MET A 94 1.80 15.20 17.58
CA MET A 94 2.80 15.65 18.55
C MET A 94 3.84 16.57 17.90
N ALA A 95 4.39 16.17 16.74
CA ALA A 95 5.38 16.97 16.02
C ALA A 95 4.79 18.35 15.60
N VAL A 96 3.55 18.37 15.13
CA VAL A 96 2.86 19.63 14.79
C VAL A 96 2.67 20.50 16.04
N LYS A 97 2.20 19.91 17.16
CA LYS A 97 2.01 20.64 18.43
C LYS A 97 3.30 21.23 18.98
N GLU A 98 4.42 20.54 18.80
CA GLU A 98 5.75 20.95 19.23
C GLU A 98 6.46 21.84 18.19
N ASN A 99 5.80 22.18 17.08
CA ASN A 99 6.34 22.94 15.96
C ASN A 99 7.60 22.29 15.33
N GLN A 100 7.63 20.94 15.31
CA GLN A 100 8.72 20.14 14.78
C GLN A 100 8.38 19.62 13.35
N LEU A 101 7.98 20.53 12.46
CA LEU A 101 7.53 20.17 11.10
C LEU A 101 8.61 19.47 10.29
N ASP A 102 9.90 19.76 10.54
CA ASP A 102 11.04 19.10 9.89
C ASP A 102 11.06 17.58 10.16
N GLN A 103 10.55 17.15 11.32
CA GLN A 103 10.45 15.73 11.63
C GLN A 103 9.35 15.06 10.78
N VAL A 104 8.22 15.74 10.59
CA VAL A 104 7.14 15.25 9.72
C VAL A 104 7.63 15.17 8.27
N GLU A 105 8.32 16.20 7.79
CA GLU A 105 8.92 16.22 6.45
C GLU A 105 9.92 15.07 6.27
N SER A 106 10.81 14.85 7.25
CA SER A 106 11.78 13.77 7.21
C SER A 106 11.12 12.40 7.14
N MET A 107 10.05 12.19 7.92
CA MET A 107 9.28 10.94 7.91
C MET A 107 8.60 10.70 6.55
N ILE A 108 8.01 11.74 5.95
CA ILE A 108 7.38 11.64 4.62
C ILE A 108 8.44 11.36 3.54
N ARG A 109 9.58 12.02 3.58
CA ARG A 109 10.70 11.78 2.64
C ARG A 109 11.21 10.36 2.74
N GLU A 110 11.35 9.83 3.97
CA GLU A 110 11.77 8.45 4.17
C GLU A 110 10.72 7.46 3.70
N LEU A 111 9.42 7.72 3.93
CA LEU A 111 8.34 6.89 3.38
C LEU A 111 8.38 6.89 1.84
N HIS A 112 8.56 8.05 1.20
CA HIS A 112 8.75 8.14 -0.25
C HIS A 112 9.95 7.31 -0.73
N ARG A 113 11.09 7.38 -0.01
CA ARG A 113 12.28 6.60 -0.35
C ARG A 113 11.98 5.10 -0.31
N VAL A 114 11.34 4.63 0.76
CA VAL A 114 11.01 3.21 0.94
C VAL A 114 10.00 2.72 -0.10
N VAL A 115 8.95 3.49 -0.36
CA VAL A 115 7.94 3.19 -1.41
C VAL A 115 8.59 3.14 -2.80
N GLN A 116 9.60 3.97 -3.07
CA GLN A 116 10.34 3.91 -4.34
C GLN A 116 11.28 2.71 -4.40
N LEU A 117 11.93 2.35 -3.29
CA LEU A 117 12.73 1.12 -3.21
C LEU A 117 11.85 -0.11 -3.45
N GLU A 118 10.69 -0.17 -2.82
CA GLU A 118 9.70 -1.23 -3.03
C GLU A 118 9.27 -1.31 -4.49
N LYS A 119 8.89 -0.18 -5.10
CA LYS A 119 8.36 -0.10 -6.47
C LYS A 119 9.37 -0.51 -7.55
N TYR A 120 10.65 -0.22 -7.31
CA TYR A 120 11.73 -0.46 -8.29
C TYR A 120 12.76 -1.44 -7.77
N SER A 121 12.36 -2.31 -6.88
CA SER A 121 13.18 -3.38 -6.30
C SER A 121 13.70 -4.33 -7.38
N PRO A 122 14.95 -4.83 -7.28
CA PRO A 122 15.47 -5.84 -8.19
C PRO A 122 14.86 -7.23 -7.99
N PHE A 123 14.05 -7.40 -6.96
CA PHE A 123 13.29 -8.61 -6.62
C PHE A 123 11.81 -8.29 -6.44
N PRO A 124 10.90 -9.25 -6.66
CA PRO A 124 9.46 -9.02 -6.53
C PRO A 124 9.04 -8.76 -5.08
N VAL A 125 8.18 -7.77 -4.90
CA VAL A 125 7.51 -7.46 -3.63
C VAL A 125 6.01 -7.67 -3.77
N VAL A 126 5.45 -8.49 -2.90
CA VAL A 126 4.01 -8.82 -2.89
C VAL A 126 3.39 -8.38 -1.57
N ALA A 127 2.39 -7.49 -1.63
CA ALA A 127 1.61 -7.13 -0.46
C ALA A 127 0.47 -8.13 -0.21
N ALA A 128 0.26 -8.50 1.05
CA ALA A 128 -0.74 -9.45 1.49
C ALA A 128 -1.76 -8.81 2.46
N PRO A 129 -2.57 -7.80 2.00
CA PRO A 129 -3.47 -7.08 2.88
C PRO A 129 -4.73 -7.86 3.23
N PHE A 130 -5.22 -7.61 4.46
CA PHE A 130 -6.50 -8.07 4.99
C PHE A 130 -7.06 -7.02 5.96
N GLY A 131 -8.37 -7.06 6.22
CA GLY A 131 -9.00 -6.10 7.12
C GLY A 131 -8.70 -4.67 6.67
N LEU A 132 -8.22 -3.83 7.57
CA LEU A 132 -7.91 -2.44 7.27
C LEU A 132 -6.56 -2.30 6.55
N ALA A 133 -6.57 -1.71 5.36
CA ALA A 133 -5.41 -1.26 4.59
C ALA A 133 -5.66 0.18 4.16
N LEU A 134 -5.47 1.13 5.09
CA LEU A 134 -5.92 2.50 4.96
C LEU A 134 -4.74 3.47 4.88
N GLY A 135 -4.92 4.59 4.19
CA GLY A 135 -3.94 5.67 4.12
C GLY A 135 -2.56 5.15 3.70
N GLY A 136 -1.52 5.43 4.49
CA GLY A 136 -0.17 4.93 4.25
C GLY A 136 -0.08 3.41 4.08
N GLY A 137 -0.95 2.62 4.74
CA GLY A 137 -1.03 1.18 4.53
C GLY A 137 -1.56 0.81 3.13
N CYS A 138 -2.49 1.60 2.59
CA CYS A 138 -2.93 1.50 1.20
C CYS A 138 -1.79 1.90 0.24
N GLU A 139 -1.04 2.96 0.56
CA GLU A 139 0.08 3.47 -0.25
C GLU A 139 1.19 2.42 -0.42
N VAL A 140 1.55 1.73 0.66
CA VAL A 140 2.49 0.60 0.64
C VAL A 140 1.96 -0.53 -0.25
N CYS A 141 0.68 -0.91 -0.13
CA CYS A 141 0.10 -1.92 -1.02
C CYS A 141 0.13 -1.50 -2.51
N LEU A 142 -0.11 -0.21 -2.80
CA LEU A 142 -0.10 0.31 -4.18
C LEU A 142 1.31 0.37 -4.78
N ALA A 143 2.35 0.40 -3.94
CA ALA A 143 3.74 0.36 -4.38
C ALA A 143 4.19 -1.06 -4.77
N ALA A 144 3.66 -2.09 -4.14
CA ALA A 144 4.01 -3.48 -4.42
C ALA A 144 3.76 -3.89 -5.89
N ASP A 145 4.52 -4.86 -6.37
CA ASP A 145 4.37 -5.38 -7.74
C ASP A 145 3.04 -6.09 -7.93
N ARG A 146 2.60 -6.81 -6.89
CA ARG A 146 1.32 -7.52 -6.84
C ARG A 146 0.70 -7.40 -5.46
N ILE A 147 -0.62 -7.47 -5.45
CA ILE A 147 -1.41 -7.56 -4.22
C ILE A 147 -2.12 -8.91 -4.20
N VAL A 148 -1.89 -9.68 -3.15
CA VAL A 148 -2.66 -10.89 -2.83
C VAL A 148 -3.54 -10.53 -1.64
N ALA A 149 -4.78 -10.15 -1.92
CA ALA A 149 -5.70 -9.59 -0.94
C ALA A 149 -6.59 -10.65 -0.29
N HIS A 150 -6.86 -10.56 1.00
CA HIS A 150 -7.98 -11.29 1.60
C HIS A 150 -9.31 -10.75 1.10
N ALA A 151 -10.32 -11.59 0.93
CA ALA A 151 -11.64 -11.18 0.44
C ALA A 151 -12.29 -10.10 1.32
N GLU A 152 -12.09 -10.18 2.65
CA GLU A 152 -12.44 -9.13 3.60
C GLU A 152 -11.30 -8.13 3.69
N LEU A 153 -11.41 -7.07 2.90
CA LEU A 153 -10.43 -5.99 2.80
C LEU A 153 -11.14 -4.64 2.74
N TYR A 154 -10.76 -3.76 3.66
CA TYR A 154 -11.19 -2.36 3.73
C TYR A 154 -10.04 -1.48 3.28
N MET A 155 -10.03 -1.08 2.02
CA MET A 155 -8.87 -0.43 1.38
C MET A 155 -9.24 0.94 0.82
N GLY A 156 -8.42 1.95 1.11
CA GLY A 156 -8.62 3.31 0.62
C GLY A 156 -7.55 4.29 1.07
N LEU A 157 -7.44 5.40 0.32
CA LEU A 157 -6.67 6.58 0.69
C LEU A 157 -7.60 7.51 1.47
N VAL A 158 -7.40 7.61 2.78
CA VAL A 158 -8.36 8.23 3.71
C VAL A 158 -7.85 9.53 4.34
N GLU A 159 -6.72 10.01 3.87
CA GLU A 159 -5.99 11.15 4.43
C GLU A 159 -6.83 12.42 4.49
N ILE A 160 -7.63 12.70 3.45
CA ILE A 160 -8.55 13.86 3.41
C ILE A 160 -9.53 13.83 4.59
N GLY A 161 -9.98 12.65 5.02
CA GLY A 161 -10.87 12.50 6.17
C GLY A 161 -10.29 13.00 7.50
N VAL A 162 -8.97 13.21 7.58
CA VAL A 162 -8.26 13.76 8.73
C VAL A 162 -7.53 15.07 8.40
N GLY A 163 -7.86 15.72 7.28
CA GLY A 163 -7.32 17.01 6.86
C GLY A 163 -5.89 16.94 6.30
N LEU A 164 -5.49 15.79 5.74
CA LEU A 164 -4.18 15.57 5.14
C LEU A 164 -4.33 15.11 3.69
N LEU A 165 -3.18 15.01 2.98
CA LEU A 165 -3.08 14.41 1.65
C LEU A 165 -2.33 13.07 1.72
N PRO A 166 -2.56 12.14 0.77
CA PRO A 166 -1.75 10.93 0.65
C PRO A 166 -0.26 11.29 0.45
N GLY A 167 0.53 11.12 1.51
CA GLY A 167 1.93 11.57 1.58
C GLY A 167 2.96 10.53 1.15
N GLY A 168 2.60 9.23 1.05
CA GLY A 168 3.50 8.13 0.70
C GLY A 168 3.47 7.73 -0.79
N GLY A 169 2.89 8.56 -1.66
CA GLY A 169 2.82 8.30 -3.11
C GLY A 169 1.50 7.68 -3.58
N GLY A 170 0.47 7.68 -2.74
CA GLY A 170 -0.85 7.10 -3.04
C GLY A 170 -1.50 7.69 -4.27
N CYS A 171 -1.51 9.02 -4.42
CA CYS A 171 -2.05 9.70 -5.61
C CYS A 171 -1.37 9.21 -6.89
N LEU A 172 -0.03 9.15 -6.90
CA LEU A 172 0.74 8.72 -8.04
C LEU A 172 0.50 7.25 -8.39
N ASN A 173 0.58 6.37 -7.39
CA ASN A 173 0.48 4.93 -7.62
C ASN A 173 -0.96 4.51 -7.99
N LEU A 174 -1.98 5.15 -7.42
CA LEU A 174 -3.37 4.92 -7.82
C LEU A 174 -3.60 5.38 -9.25
N TRP A 175 -3.11 6.58 -9.64
CA TRP A 175 -3.20 7.08 -11.01
C TRP A 175 -2.52 6.13 -12.01
N LYS A 176 -1.30 5.68 -11.70
CA LYS A 176 -0.59 4.68 -12.52
C LYS A 176 -1.39 3.39 -12.66
N LYS A 177 -2.00 2.91 -11.57
CA LYS A 177 -2.79 1.67 -11.57
C LYS A 177 -4.07 1.82 -12.39
N MET A 178 -4.78 2.93 -12.25
CA MET A 178 -5.98 3.25 -13.03
C MET A 178 -5.71 3.35 -14.53
N THR A 179 -4.54 3.88 -14.92
CA THR A 179 -4.15 4.05 -16.32
C THR A 179 -3.32 2.88 -16.88
N SER A 180 -2.99 1.88 -16.06
CA SER A 180 -2.10 0.77 -16.43
C SER A 180 -2.62 -0.12 -17.57
N THR A 181 -3.94 -0.10 -17.83
CA THR A 181 -4.57 -0.86 -18.90
C THR A 181 -4.55 -0.15 -20.24
N ILE A 182 -4.13 1.12 -20.29
CA ILE A 182 -4.00 1.90 -21.53
C ILE A 182 -2.70 1.45 -22.23
N PRO A 183 -2.77 0.90 -23.44
CA PRO A 183 -1.56 0.52 -24.18
C PRO A 183 -0.68 1.74 -24.47
N GLY A 184 0.64 1.60 -24.27
CA GLY A 184 1.61 2.71 -24.44
C GLY A 184 1.55 3.48 -25.74
N PRO A 185 1.28 2.84 -26.93
CA PRO A 185 1.14 3.56 -28.21
C PRO A 185 -0.14 4.36 -28.33
N VAL A 186 -1.14 4.15 -27.47
CA VAL A 186 -2.43 4.83 -27.55
C VAL A 186 -2.33 6.17 -26.83
N THR A 187 -2.36 7.25 -27.61
CA THR A 187 -2.24 8.63 -27.12
C THR A 187 -3.56 9.40 -27.13
N ASP A 188 -4.55 8.92 -27.91
CA ASP A 188 -5.89 9.52 -28.03
C ASP A 188 -6.89 8.82 -27.12
N VAL A 189 -6.67 8.97 -25.80
CA VAL A 189 -7.56 8.43 -24.75
C VAL A 189 -8.14 9.59 -23.97
N ASP A 190 -9.45 9.55 -23.78
CA ASP A 190 -10.13 10.46 -22.84
C ASP A 190 -9.74 10.13 -21.39
N LEU A 191 -8.65 10.72 -20.92
CA LEU A 191 -8.14 10.52 -19.56
C LEU A 191 -9.09 11.04 -18.48
N ALA A 192 -10.08 11.88 -18.81
CA ALA A 192 -11.06 12.37 -17.84
C ALA A 192 -11.87 11.21 -17.22
N LYS A 193 -12.13 10.15 -18.01
CA LYS A 193 -12.84 8.94 -17.54
C LYS A 193 -12.07 8.15 -16.48
N PHE A 194 -10.77 8.29 -16.44
CA PHE A 194 -9.90 7.70 -15.40
C PHE A 194 -9.67 8.68 -14.25
N PHE A 195 -9.56 9.97 -14.57
CA PHE A 195 -9.22 11.02 -13.63
C PHE A 195 -10.34 11.25 -12.59
N ILE A 196 -11.58 11.46 -13.06
CA ILE A 196 -12.70 11.73 -12.14
C ILE A 196 -12.89 10.62 -11.08
N PRO A 197 -12.97 9.32 -11.44
CA PRO A 197 -13.05 8.26 -10.44
C PRO A 197 -11.86 8.22 -9.48
N THR A 198 -10.64 8.47 -9.98
CA THR A 198 -9.42 8.50 -9.16
C THR A 198 -9.47 9.67 -8.17
N PHE A 199 -9.77 10.87 -8.64
CA PHE A 199 -9.91 12.07 -7.83
C PHE A 199 -10.99 11.86 -6.74
N MET A 200 -12.18 11.41 -7.13
CA MET A 200 -13.27 11.17 -6.18
C MET A 200 -12.96 10.08 -5.15
N ALA A 201 -12.20 9.05 -5.52
CA ALA A 201 -11.77 8.04 -4.55
C ALA A 201 -10.87 8.62 -3.46
N ILE A 202 -10.02 9.59 -3.80
CA ILE A 202 -9.10 10.27 -2.87
C ILE A 202 -9.85 11.38 -2.11
N ALA A 203 -10.50 12.30 -2.81
CA ALA A 203 -11.16 13.48 -2.26
C ALA A 203 -12.32 13.15 -1.31
N MET A 204 -12.98 12.01 -1.51
CA MET A 204 -14.05 11.51 -0.64
C MET A 204 -13.57 10.50 0.40
N ALA A 205 -12.26 10.30 0.56
CA ALA A 205 -11.69 9.30 1.46
C ALA A 205 -12.37 7.93 1.30
N LYS A 206 -12.63 7.52 0.06
CA LYS A 206 -13.44 6.33 -0.22
C LYS A 206 -12.75 5.07 0.25
N VAL A 207 -13.43 4.29 1.09
CA VAL A 207 -12.97 2.98 1.54
C VAL A 207 -13.78 1.90 0.84
N SER A 208 -13.09 0.98 0.17
CA SER A 208 -13.69 -0.24 -0.38
C SER A 208 -14.02 -1.20 0.75
N MET A 209 -15.20 -1.80 0.72
CA MET A 209 -15.71 -2.68 1.78
C MET A 209 -15.42 -4.17 1.54
N SER A 210 -14.70 -4.48 0.47
CA SER A 210 -14.22 -5.82 0.13
C SER A 210 -13.09 -5.75 -0.91
N ALA A 211 -12.33 -6.82 -1.07
CA ALA A 211 -11.33 -6.91 -2.15
C ALA A 211 -11.96 -6.82 -3.55
N ALA A 212 -13.18 -7.33 -3.71
CA ALA A 212 -13.92 -7.20 -4.98
C ALA A 212 -14.26 -5.74 -5.28
N GLU A 213 -14.71 -4.97 -4.28
CA GLU A 213 -14.96 -3.54 -4.43
C GLU A 213 -13.66 -2.75 -4.60
N ALA A 214 -12.57 -3.13 -3.89
CA ALA A 214 -11.26 -2.52 -4.09
C ALA A 214 -10.78 -2.68 -5.55
N ARG A 215 -11.08 -3.81 -6.19
CA ARG A 215 -10.83 -4.01 -7.63
C ARG A 215 -11.71 -3.12 -8.49
N ALA A 216 -12.98 -3.00 -8.19
CA ALA A 216 -13.90 -2.14 -8.92
C ALA A 216 -13.53 -0.65 -8.80
N ASN A 217 -12.96 -0.25 -7.66
CA ASN A 217 -12.50 1.11 -7.41
C ASN A 217 -11.05 1.37 -7.90
N GLY A 218 -10.37 0.39 -8.51
CA GLY A 218 -9.04 0.54 -9.10
C GLY A 218 -7.86 0.37 -8.13
N PHE A 219 -8.10 0.05 -6.85
CA PHE A 219 -7.03 -0.26 -5.89
C PHE A 219 -6.37 -1.62 -6.17
N LEU A 220 -7.14 -2.59 -6.69
CA LEU A 220 -6.61 -3.86 -7.17
C LEU A 220 -6.69 -3.93 -8.70
N GLY A 221 -5.58 -4.30 -9.33
CA GLY A 221 -5.49 -4.49 -10.77
C GLY A 221 -5.88 -5.91 -11.24
N PRO A 222 -5.89 -6.15 -12.56
CA PRO A 222 -6.27 -7.46 -13.12
C PRO A 222 -5.37 -8.62 -12.68
N GLN A 223 -4.11 -8.35 -12.39
CA GLN A 223 -3.11 -9.34 -12.01
C GLN A 223 -3.08 -9.59 -10.50
N ASP A 224 -3.75 -8.75 -9.70
CA ASP A 224 -3.86 -8.95 -8.26
C ASP A 224 -4.81 -10.10 -7.94
N ARG A 225 -4.59 -10.79 -6.84
CA ARG A 225 -5.35 -11.99 -6.47
C ARG A 225 -6.22 -11.74 -5.24
N ILE A 226 -7.33 -12.47 -5.14
CA ILE A 226 -8.23 -12.47 -3.98
C ILE A 226 -8.24 -13.86 -3.38
N VAL A 227 -7.98 -13.95 -2.07
CA VAL A 227 -7.93 -15.17 -1.27
C VAL A 227 -9.06 -15.14 -0.23
N PHE A 228 -9.84 -16.21 -0.16
CA PHE A 228 -11.01 -16.27 0.74
C PHE A 228 -10.66 -16.79 2.14
N ASN A 229 -9.62 -17.60 2.28
CA ASN A 229 -9.18 -18.09 3.58
C ASN A 229 -7.91 -17.35 4.00
N ARG A 230 -8.01 -16.59 5.11
CA ARG A 230 -6.92 -15.79 5.66
C ARG A 230 -5.68 -16.62 6.02
N ASP A 231 -5.85 -17.88 6.44
CA ASP A 231 -4.72 -18.74 6.82
C ASP A 231 -3.79 -19.04 5.63
N TYR A 232 -4.32 -18.98 4.41
CA TYR A 232 -3.54 -19.18 3.19
C TYR A 232 -2.87 -17.90 2.67
N LEU A 233 -3.20 -16.73 3.21
CA LEU A 233 -2.85 -15.45 2.63
C LEU A 233 -1.35 -15.28 2.42
N ILE A 234 -0.53 -15.50 3.46
CA ILE A 234 0.94 -15.41 3.37
C ILE A 234 1.51 -16.47 2.42
N GLY A 235 0.99 -17.70 2.47
CA GLY A 235 1.41 -18.77 1.56
C GLY A 235 1.10 -18.48 0.09
N GLU A 236 -0.06 -17.91 -0.19
CA GLU A 236 -0.43 -17.51 -1.55
C GLU A 236 0.38 -16.28 -2.04
N ALA A 237 0.71 -15.34 -1.14
CA ALA A 237 1.61 -14.24 -1.45
C ALA A 237 3.04 -14.74 -1.76
N LYS A 238 3.56 -15.69 -0.97
CA LYS A 238 4.85 -16.34 -1.24
C LYS A 238 4.86 -17.01 -2.61
N LYS A 239 3.80 -17.75 -2.96
CA LYS A 239 3.69 -18.37 -4.29
C LYS A 239 3.71 -17.36 -5.41
N GLU A 240 3.07 -16.22 -5.23
CA GLU A 240 3.08 -15.15 -6.23
C GLU A 240 4.49 -14.57 -6.40
N VAL A 241 5.26 -14.38 -5.29
CA VAL A 241 6.68 -14.01 -5.35
C VAL A 241 7.47 -15.02 -6.18
N LEU A 242 7.40 -16.31 -5.82
CA LEU A 242 8.15 -17.37 -6.50
C LEU A 242 7.78 -17.49 -7.98
N LYS A 243 6.49 -17.36 -8.29
CA LYS A 243 6.02 -17.33 -9.68
C LYS A 243 6.65 -16.18 -10.48
N MET A 244 6.70 -14.97 -9.92
CA MET A 244 7.34 -13.83 -10.59
C MET A 244 8.83 -14.07 -10.80
N VAL A 245 9.53 -14.70 -9.84
CA VAL A 245 10.94 -15.10 -9.97
C VAL A 245 11.11 -16.11 -11.09
N ASP A 246 10.29 -17.16 -11.13
CA ASP A 246 10.34 -18.22 -12.15
C ASP A 246 10.03 -17.68 -13.55
N GLU A 247 9.20 -16.65 -13.66
CA GLU A 247 8.85 -15.94 -14.90
C GLU A 247 9.96 -14.95 -15.35
N GLY A 248 11.06 -14.82 -14.59
CA GLY A 248 12.17 -13.92 -14.90
C GLY A 248 11.85 -12.46 -14.56
N TYR A 249 11.38 -12.21 -13.34
CA TYR A 249 11.07 -10.88 -12.85
C TYR A 249 12.14 -9.84 -13.19
N ALA A 250 11.69 -8.70 -13.65
CA ALA A 250 12.51 -7.50 -13.81
C ALA A 250 11.75 -6.28 -13.25
N PRO A 251 12.45 -5.37 -12.58
CA PRO A 251 11.81 -4.18 -12.02
C PRO A 251 11.14 -3.32 -13.10
N PRO A 252 10.03 -2.65 -12.80
CA PRO A 252 9.37 -1.80 -13.75
C PRO A 252 10.28 -0.62 -14.17
N VAL A 253 10.29 -0.31 -15.45
CA VAL A 253 11.05 0.84 -15.98
C VAL A 253 10.34 2.14 -15.64
N LYS A 254 11.09 3.13 -15.14
CA LYS A 254 10.57 4.49 -14.92
C LYS A 254 10.18 5.10 -16.25
N ARG A 255 8.91 5.45 -16.40
CA ARG A 255 8.37 6.08 -17.62
C ARG A 255 7.68 7.40 -17.27
N PRO A 256 7.67 8.37 -18.20
CA PRO A 256 6.83 9.55 -18.08
C PRO A 256 5.37 9.15 -17.86
N ILE A 257 4.67 9.93 -17.03
CA ILE A 257 3.26 9.72 -16.72
C ILE A 257 2.46 10.79 -17.42
N GLN A 258 1.46 10.37 -18.17
CA GLN A 258 0.54 11.31 -18.80
C GLN A 258 -0.42 11.86 -17.75
N VAL A 259 -0.56 13.18 -17.71
CA VAL A 259 -1.48 13.91 -16.81
C VAL A 259 -2.30 14.90 -17.62
N LEU A 260 -3.47 15.30 -17.09
CA LEU A 260 -4.38 16.21 -17.79
C LEU A 260 -3.99 17.68 -17.66
N GLY A 261 -3.08 18.05 -16.75
CA GLY A 261 -2.68 19.45 -16.54
C GLY A 261 -3.86 20.37 -16.22
N THR A 262 -3.95 21.51 -16.91
CA THR A 262 -5.03 22.52 -16.68
C THR A 262 -6.45 22.00 -16.95
N ALA A 263 -6.62 20.97 -17.77
CA ALA A 263 -7.92 20.34 -17.98
C ALA A 263 -8.41 19.63 -16.70
N ALA A 264 -7.50 18.97 -15.95
CA ALA A 264 -7.86 18.40 -14.65
C ALA A 264 -8.26 19.49 -13.64
N GLN A 265 -7.52 20.59 -13.58
CA GLN A 265 -7.83 21.70 -12.69
C GLN A 265 -9.26 22.23 -12.95
N GLY A 266 -9.63 22.49 -14.21
CA GLY A 266 -10.98 22.94 -14.53
C GLY A 266 -12.10 21.98 -14.13
N MET A 267 -11.83 20.66 -14.22
CA MET A 267 -12.78 19.64 -13.75
C MET A 267 -12.90 19.64 -12.22
N ILE A 268 -11.77 19.73 -11.50
CA ILE A 268 -11.76 19.81 -10.03
C ILE A 268 -12.50 21.06 -9.58
N ASP A 269 -12.17 22.21 -10.13
CA ASP A 269 -12.79 23.50 -9.75
C ASP A 269 -14.31 23.44 -9.90
N ALA A 270 -14.82 22.86 -11.00
CA ALA A 270 -16.24 22.73 -11.24
C ALA A 270 -16.91 21.78 -10.22
N GLU A 271 -16.28 20.65 -9.93
CA GLU A 271 -16.80 19.67 -8.96
C GLU A 271 -16.80 20.25 -7.53
N LEU A 272 -15.69 20.86 -7.12
CA LEU A 272 -15.55 21.49 -5.80
C LEU A 272 -16.55 22.64 -5.62
N PHE A 273 -16.80 23.46 -6.66
CA PHE A 273 -17.80 24.49 -6.60
C PHE A 273 -19.20 23.92 -6.31
N ASN A 274 -19.56 22.82 -6.99
CA ASN A 274 -20.83 22.15 -6.75
C ASN A 274 -20.93 21.60 -5.32
N MET A 275 -19.87 20.90 -4.86
CA MET A 275 -19.83 20.29 -3.53
C MET A 275 -19.85 21.35 -2.42
N GLN A 276 -19.12 22.46 -2.57
CA GLN A 276 -19.12 23.56 -1.61
C GLN A 276 -20.47 24.28 -1.58
N SER A 277 -21.06 24.56 -2.75
CA SER A 277 -22.39 25.16 -2.85
C SER A 277 -23.47 24.31 -2.19
N ALA A 278 -23.36 22.98 -2.30
CA ALA A 278 -24.23 22.02 -1.64
C ALA A 278 -23.86 21.76 -0.16
N LYS A 279 -22.82 22.41 0.37
CA LYS A 279 -22.29 22.24 1.75
C LYS A 279 -21.84 20.81 2.08
N PHE A 280 -21.37 20.06 1.11
CA PHE A 280 -20.79 18.74 1.31
C PHE A 280 -19.31 18.81 1.73
N VAL A 281 -18.60 19.90 1.39
CA VAL A 281 -17.20 20.12 1.71
C VAL A 281 -17.00 21.50 2.33
N SER A 282 -16.00 21.62 3.20
CA SER A 282 -15.58 22.87 3.83
C SER A 282 -14.63 23.67 2.91
N GLU A 283 -14.33 24.92 3.29
CA GLU A 283 -13.29 25.71 2.61
C GLU A 283 -11.91 25.06 2.69
N TYR A 284 -11.63 24.36 3.80
CA TYR A 284 -10.37 23.66 3.98
C TYR A 284 -10.28 22.41 3.07
N ASP A 285 -11.37 21.67 2.88
CA ASP A 285 -11.41 20.55 1.94
C ASP A 285 -11.17 21.01 0.50
N VAL A 286 -11.74 22.17 0.12
CA VAL A 286 -11.48 22.80 -1.19
C VAL A 286 -10.02 23.21 -1.34
N PHE A 287 -9.39 23.71 -0.26
CA PHE A 287 -7.96 24.05 -0.27
C PHE A 287 -7.07 22.82 -0.42
N LEU A 288 -7.43 21.67 0.18
CA LEU A 288 -6.68 20.43 0.09
C LEU A 288 -6.77 19.76 -1.28
N ALA A 289 -7.89 19.89 -1.99
CA ALA A 289 -8.14 19.26 -3.28
C ALA A 289 -7.37 19.93 -4.43
#